data_ebbc89d0de2bcdceb739b4df5c6c8b19
#
_entry.id   ebbc89d0de2bcdceb739b4df5c6c8b19
#
_cell.length_a   1.000
_cell.length_b   1.000
_cell.length_c   1.000
_cell.angle_alpha   90.00
_cell.angle_beta   90.00
_cell.angle_gamma   90.00
#
_symmetry.space_group_name_H-M   'P 1'
#
loop_
_entity.id
_entity.type
_entity.pdbx_description
1 polymer ?
#
loop_
_entity_poly.entity_id
_entity_poly.type
_entity_poly.pdbx_seq_one_letter_code
_entity_poly.pdbx_strand_id
1 'polypeptide(L)'
;LEVAKAACSAGASYLGVATVDEGIELREAGMREPILILSQPPAEAIPLLLYYQIRPAVYTSEFAIAYAEAADAQGIKAPYHLAINSGMNRIGVRFNNVVEFLSQVSFHRALELEGCFTHFATADSLETLDFQIQINHFVEAMRAVEAAGINPGIVHCDNSAATYRFPKTNFDMVRLGIAMYGYQPAP
;
A
#
# COMPACT_ATOMS: atom_id res chain seq x y z
N LEU A 1 3.47 -13.74 14.28
CA LEU A 1 4.77 -13.27 14.78
C LEU A 1 5.96 -14.07 14.23
N GLU A 2 5.98 -15.41 14.35
CA GLU A 2 7.12 -16.23 13.90
C GLU A 2 7.43 -16.09 12.41
N VAL A 3 6.40 -16.01 11.58
CA VAL A 3 6.55 -15.77 10.13
C VAL A 3 7.14 -14.39 9.85
N ALA A 4 6.69 -13.36 10.56
CA ALA A 4 7.23 -12.01 10.42
C ALA A 4 8.72 -11.95 10.78
N LYS A 5 9.13 -12.57 11.89
CA LYS A 5 10.54 -12.67 12.28
C LYS A 5 11.38 -13.40 11.23
N ALA A 6 10.89 -14.53 10.73
CA ALA A 6 11.57 -15.30 9.70
C ALA A 6 11.72 -14.51 8.39
N ALA A 7 10.65 -13.82 7.96
CA ALA A 7 10.67 -12.98 6.77
C ALA A 7 11.69 -11.84 6.90
N CYS A 8 11.69 -11.11 8.02
CA CYS A 8 12.65 -10.01 8.25
C CYS A 8 14.09 -10.53 8.34
N SER A 9 14.30 -11.68 8.98
CA SER A 9 15.62 -12.33 9.00
C SER A 9 16.11 -12.75 7.61
N ALA A 10 15.19 -13.03 6.69
CA ALA A 10 15.47 -13.32 5.29
C ALA A 10 15.58 -12.07 4.41
N GLY A 11 15.43 -10.86 4.96
CA GLY A 11 15.63 -9.59 4.27
C GLY A 11 14.35 -8.85 3.88
N ALA A 12 13.18 -9.27 4.37
CA ALA A 12 11.97 -8.46 4.17
C ALA A 12 12.11 -7.12 4.88
N SER A 13 11.87 -6.03 4.15
CA SER A 13 12.01 -4.65 4.63
C SER A 13 10.70 -4.02 5.06
N TYR A 14 9.56 -4.67 4.77
CA TYR A 14 8.20 -4.23 5.10
C TYR A 14 7.34 -5.42 5.52
N LEU A 15 6.40 -5.16 6.44
CA LEU A 15 5.39 -6.14 6.84
C LEU A 15 4.02 -5.66 6.39
N GLY A 16 3.28 -6.50 5.68
CA GLY A 16 1.90 -6.23 5.26
C GLY A 16 0.91 -6.93 6.17
N VAL A 17 -0.09 -6.19 6.69
CA VAL A 17 -1.16 -6.71 7.53
C VAL A 17 -2.53 -6.33 6.98
N ALA A 18 -3.57 -7.02 7.41
CA ALA A 18 -4.95 -6.74 7.01
C ALA A 18 -5.68 -5.80 7.98
N THR A 19 -5.33 -5.83 9.27
CA THR A 19 -6.02 -5.10 10.33
C THR A 19 -5.06 -4.31 11.22
N VAL A 20 -5.63 -3.36 11.97
CA VAL A 20 -4.88 -2.58 12.98
C VAL A 20 -4.35 -3.49 14.09
N ASP A 21 -5.18 -4.43 14.55
CA ASP A 21 -4.82 -5.34 15.64
C ASP A 21 -3.64 -6.24 15.29
N GLU A 22 -3.57 -6.74 14.05
CA GLU A 22 -2.40 -7.49 13.56
C GLU A 22 -1.12 -6.63 13.59
N GLY A 23 -1.23 -5.36 13.20
CA GLY A 23 -0.11 -4.42 13.26
C GLY A 23 0.34 -4.13 14.69
N ILE A 24 -0.61 -3.97 15.61
CA ILE A 24 -0.35 -3.77 17.04
C ILE A 24 0.36 -5.00 17.63
N GLU A 25 -0.15 -6.22 17.36
CA GLU A 25 0.48 -7.46 17.83
C GLU A 25 1.97 -7.52 17.41
N LEU A 26 2.28 -7.18 16.16
CA LEU A 26 3.66 -7.16 15.70
C LEU A 26 4.51 -6.09 16.42
N ARG A 27 3.96 -4.91 16.66
CA ARG A 27 4.67 -3.84 17.39
C ARG A 27 4.93 -4.20 18.85
N GLU A 28 3.94 -4.74 19.55
CA GLU A 28 4.07 -5.19 20.95
C GLU A 28 5.05 -6.35 21.08
N ALA A 29 5.16 -7.18 20.06
CA ALA A 29 6.18 -8.23 19.97
C ALA A 29 7.58 -7.73 19.60
N GLY A 30 7.78 -6.40 19.45
CA GLY A 30 9.07 -5.75 19.25
C GLY A 30 9.52 -5.63 17.80
N MET A 31 8.66 -5.93 16.80
CA MET A 31 8.98 -5.71 15.40
C MET A 31 9.18 -4.22 15.10
N ARG A 32 10.25 -3.85 14.42
CA ARG A 32 10.65 -2.47 14.12
C ARG A 32 10.43 -2.08 12.67
N GLU A 33 10.39 -3.03 11.78
CA GLU A 33 10.21 -2.82 10.34
C GLU A 33 8.92 -2.05 10.08
N PRO A 34 8.85 -1.24 8.99
CA PRO A 34 7.62 -0.59 8.59
C PRO A 34 6.47 -1.58 8.44
N ILE A 35 5.30 -1.23 8.98
CA ILE A 35 4.08 -2.04 8.86
C ILE A 35 3.07 -1.26 8.03
N LEU A 36 2.55 -1.89 6.98
CA LEU A 36 1.52 -1.35 6.09
C LEU A 36 0.23 -2.16 6.23
N ILE A 37 -0.86 -1.49 6.58
CA ILE A 37 -2.19 -2.08 6.45
C ILE A 37 -2.62 -1.94 5.00
N LEU A 38 -2.93 -3.07 4.34
CA LEU A 38 -3.29 -3.12 2.91
C LEU A 38 -4.75 -2.69 2.64
N SER A 39 -5.39 -2.07 3.61
CA SER A 39 -6.73 -1.48 3.53
C SER A 39 -6.76 -0.16 4.30
N GLN A 40 -7.78 0.65 4.06
CA GLN A 40 -8.03 1.83 4.88
C GLN A 40 -8.83 1.39 6.11
N PRO A 41 -8.29 1.57 7.33
CA PRO A 41 -9.04 1.26 8.55
C PRO A 41 -10.10 2.34 8.83
N PRO A 42 -11.01 2.12 9.77
CA PRO A 42 -11.96 3.14 10.22
C PRO A 42 -11.22 4.31 10.89
N ALA A 43 -11.80 5.52 10.81
CA ALA A 43 -11.17 6.74 11.32
C ALA A 43 -10.90 6.69 12.85
N GLU A 44 -11.69 5.96 13.58
CA GLU A 44 -11.52 5.73 15.03
C GLU A 44 -10.19 5.05 15.38
N ALA A 45 -9.58 4.35 14.42
CA ALA A 45 -8.29 3.72 14.60
C ALA A 45 -7.09 4.67 14.43
N ILE A 46 -7.31 5.90 13.94
CA ILE A 46 -6.22 6.86 13.67
C ILE A 46 -5.29 7.06 14.87
N PRO A 47 -5.77 7.24 16.12
CA PRO A 47 -4.86 7.38 17.26
C PRO A 47 -3.92 6.19 17.45
N LEU A 48 -4.40 4.96 17.19
CA LEU A 48 -3.60 3.74 17.28
C LEU A 48 -2.57 3.66 16.14
N LEU A 49 -2.96 4.03 14.92
CA LEU A 49 -2.04 4.08 13.78
C LEU A 49 -0.84 4.99 14.06
N LEU A 50 -1.10 6.19 14.59
CA LEU A 50 -0.06 7.15 14.92
C LEU A 50 0.81 6.66 16.08
N TYR A 51 0.20 6.16 17.16
CA TYR A 51 0.91 5.68 18.34
C TYR A 51 1.84 4.50 18.03
N TYR A 52 1.34 3.50 17.29
CA TYR A 52 2.10 2.30 16.92
C TYR A 52 2.90 2.47 15.63
N GLN A 53 2.87 3.64 15.00
CA GLN A 53 3.56 3.94 13.73
C GLN A 53 3.25 2.90 12.64
N ILE A 54 1.95 2.64 12.45
CA ILE A 54 1.44 1.74 11.42
C ILE A 54 0.91 2.57 10.25
N ARG A 55 1.37 2.31 9.03
CA ARG A 55 0.99 3.02 7.83
C ARG A 55 -0.34 2.47 7.31
N PRO A 56 -1.38 3.29 7.12
CA PRO A 56 -2.59 2.88 6.44
C PRO A 56 -2.43 2.93 4.91
N ALA A 57 -3.18 2.09 4.21
CA ALA A 57 -3.59 2.42 2.85
C ALA A 57 -4.64 3.54 2.94
N VAL A 58 -4.54 4.55 2.08
CA VAL A 58 -5.47 5.68 2.04
C VAL A 58 -6.06 5.81 0.64
N TYR A 59 -7.37 6.02 0.56
CA TYR A 59 -8.07 6.21 -0.71
C TYR A 59 -9.36 7.05 -0.60
N THR A 60 -9.64 7.64 0.58
CA THR A 60 -10.69 8.66 0.73
C THR A 60 -10.11 9.94 1.31
N SER A 61 -10.59 11.09 0.84
CA SER A 61 -10.12 12.40 1.30
C SER A 61 -10.49 12.65 2.76
N GLU A 62 -11.66 12.17 3.19
CA GLU A 62 -12.12 12.30 4.57
C GLU A 62 -11.15 11.63 5.55
N PHE A 63 -10.72 10.40 5.24
CA PHE A 63 -9.75 9.70 6.08
C PHE A 63 -8.37 10.38 6.03
N ALA A 64 -7.92 10.79 4.85
CA ALA A 64 -6.63 11.47 4.69
C ALA A 64 -6.57 12.75 5.53
N ILE A 65 -7.63 13.57 5.50
CA ILE A 65 -7.74 14.81 6.26
C ILE A 65 -7.74 14.51 7.77
N ALA A 66 -8.59 13.60 8.23
CA ALA A 66 -8.65 13.23 9.65
C ALA A 66 -7.31 12.68 10.17
N TYR A 67 -6.60 11.88 9.34
CA TYR A 67 -5.28 11.35 9.67
C TYR A 67 -4.23 12.46 9.76
N ALA A 68 -4.27 13.40 8.82
CA ALA A 68 -3.40 14.58 8.83
C ALA A 68 -3.61 15.47 10.05
N GLU A 69 -4.88 15.80 10.37
CA GLU A 69 -5.24 16.66 11.50
C GLU A 69 -4.80 16.05 12.84
N ALA A 70 -5.02 14.75 13.00
CA ALA A 70 -4.59 14.03 14.20
C ALA A 70 -3.06 13.99 14.36
N ALA A 71 -2.32 13.89 13.26
CA ALA A 71 -0.86 13.92 13.27
C ALA A 71 -0.32 15.34 13.54
N ASP A 72 -0.94 16.36 12.91
CA ASP A 72 -0.56 17.77 13.08
C ASP A 72 -0.76 18.21 14.54
N ALA A 73 -1.86 17.78 15.16
CA ALA A 73 -2.13 18.05 16.59
C ALA A 73 -1.05 17.46 17.52
N GLN A 74 -0.31 16.45 17.09
CA GLN A 74 0.80 15.82 17.81
C GLN A 74 2.18 16.32 17.34
N GLY A 75 2.23 17.17 16.31
CA GLY A 75 3.48 17.66 15.70
C GLY A 75 4.29 16.57 15.00
N ILE A 76 3.65 15.51 14.51
CA ILE A 76 4.30 14.38 13.85
C ILE A 76 3.87 14.23 12.40
N LYS A 77 4.57 13.38 11.64
CA LYS A 77 4.19 13.00 10.28
C LYS A 77 3.23 11.83 10.28
N ALA A 78 2.40 11.80 9.24
CA ALA A 78 1.40 10.78 8.96
C ALA A 78 1.77 10.06 7.65
N PRO A 79 2.73 9.12 7.67
CA PRO A 79 3.10 8.38 6.47
C PRO A 79 1.97 7.43 6.06
N TYR A 80 1.71 7.38 4.75
CA TYR A 80 0.67 6.52 4.17
C TYR A 80 1.04 6.03 2.78
N HIS A 81 0.40 4.95 2.37
CA HIS A 81 0.44 4.49 0.98
C HIS A 81 -0.90 4.73 0.29
N LEU A 82 -0.86 5.38 -0.87
CA LEU A 82 -2.06 5.59 -1.69
C LEU A 82 -2.45 4.28 -2.36
N ALA A 83 -3.64 3.78 -2.06
CA ALA A 83 -4.21 2.65 -2.78
C ALA A 83 -4.89 3.11 -4.07
N ILE A 84 -4.55 2.48 -5.19
CA ILE A 84 -5.06 2.82 -6.52
C ILE A 84 -5.87 1.66 -7.07
N ASN A 85 -7.09 1.95 -7.50
CA ASN A 85 -7.92 1.00 -8.22
C ASN A 85 -7.58 1.04 -9.72
N SER A 86 -6.80 0.09 -10.16
CA SER A 86 -6.43 -0.10 -11.57
C SER A 86 -7.34 -1.07 -12.34
N GLY A 87 -8.33 -1.68 -11.64
CA GLY A 87 -9.30 -2.58 -12.27
C GLY A 87 -9.84 -3.70 -11.40
N MET A 88 -9.27 -3.94 -10.21
CA MET A 88 -9.80 -4.95 -9.28
C MET A 88 -11.17 -4.56 -8.67
N ASN A 89 -11.47 -3.26 -8.60
CA ASN A 89 -12.74 -2.70 -8.12
C ASN A 89 -13.13 -3.12 -6.69
N ARG A 90 -12.14 -3.29 -5.83
CA ARG A 90 -12.34 -3.61 -4.41
C ARG A 90 -12.10 -2.40 -3.50
N ILE A 91 -10.96 -1.75 -3.64
CA ILE A 91 -10.54 -0.55 -2.89
C ILE A 91 -9.71 0.36 -3.79
N GLY A 92 -9.47 1.57 -3.36
CA GLY A 92 -8.52 2.49 -3.99
C GLY A 92 -9.19 3.62 -4.77
N VAL A 93 -8.44 4.70 -4.95
CA VAL A 93 -8.77 5.80 -5.86
C VAL A 93 -8.70 5.30 -7.29
N ARG A 94 -9.66 5.63 -8.13
CA ARG A 94 -9.61 5.23 -9.55
C ARG A 94 -8.35 5.78 -10.21
N PHE A 95 -7.70 4.97 -11.04
CA PHE A 95 -6.41 5.29 -11.64
C PHE A 95 -6.36 6.66 -12.34
N ASN A 96 -7.45 7.09 -12.95
CA ASN A 96 -7.57 8.38 -13.65
C ASN A 96 -7.91 9.57 -12.74
N ASN A 97 -8.19 9.36 -11.46
CA ASN A 97 -8.52 10.40 -10.48
C ASN A 97 -7.39 10.60 -9.44
N VAL A 98 -6.25 9.92 -9.59
CA VAL A 98 -5.17 9.91 -8.59
C VAL A 98 -4.57 11.30 -8.37
N VAL A 99 -4.31 12.05 -9.45
CA VAL A 99 -3.75 13.42 -9.36
C VAL A 99 -4.73 14.37 -8.70
N GLU A 100 -6.02 14.26 -9.02
CA GLU A 100 -7.07 15.06 -8.37
C GLU A 100 -7.12 14.79 -6.87
N PHE A 101 -7.13 13.51 -6.47
CA PHE A 101 -7.10 13.11 -5.07
C PHE A 101 -5.88 13.68 -4.34
N LEU A 102 -4.68 13.48 -4.88
CA LEU A 102 -3.45 14.01 -4.27
C LEU A 102 -3.47 15.53 -4.15
N SER A 103 -4.01 16.22 -5.14
CA SER A 103 -4.16 17.69 -5.11
C SER A 103 -5.10 18.13 -3.99
N GLN A 104 -6.20 17.41 -3.74
CA GLN A 104 -7.17 17.71 -2.68
C GLN A 104 -6.58 17.59 -1.27
N VAL A 105 -5.58 16.73 -1.07
CA VAL A 105 -4.99 16.48 0.26
C VAL A 105 -3.61 17.13 0.45
N SER A 106 -3.05 17.73 -0.60
CA SER A 106 -1.65 18.23 -0.64
C SER A 106 -1.35 19.38 0.35
N PHE A 107 -2.37 20.12 0.83
CA PHE A 107 -2.14 21.23 1.76
C PHE A 107 -1.92 20.77 3.21
N HIS A 108 -2.20 19.52 3.51
CA HIS A 108 -1.98 18.95 4.82
C HIS A 108 -0.53 18.51 4.98
N ARG A 109 0.30 19.40 5.55
CA ARG A 109 1.75 19.20 5.67
C ARG A 109 2.15 18.01 6.55
N ALA A 110 1.27 17.53 7.40
CA ALA A 110 1.52 16.35 8.21
C ALA A 110 1.48 15.07 7.36
N LEU A 111 0.67 15.04 6.27
CA LEU A 111 0.63 13.88 5.38
C LEU A 111 1.96 13.67 4.66
N GLU A 112 2.40 12.43 4.62
CA GLU A 112 3.60 12.01 3.92
C GLU A 112 3.27 10.83 3.00
N LEU A 113 3.21 11.11 1.69
CA LEU A 113 3.03 10.06 0.68
C LEU A 113 4.29 9.20 0.62
N GLU A 114 4.30 8.09 1.36
CA GLU A 114 5.43 7.18 1.45
C GLU A 114 5.44 6.18 0.28
N GLY A 115 4.29 5.89 -0.32
CA GLY A 115 4.21 5.02 -1.49
C GLY A 115 2.86 5.01 -2.18
N CYS A 116 2.83 4.39 -3.36
CA CYS A 116 1.64 4.17 -4.18
C CYS A 116 1.53 2.69 -4.57
N PHE A 117 0.33 2.13 -4.48
CA PHE A 117 0.16 0.74 -4.86
C PHE A 117 -1.19 0.42 -5.50
N THR A 118 -1.22 -0.68 -6.23
CA THR A 118 -2.44 -1.37 -6.64
C THR A 118 -2.39 -2.84 -6.24
N HIS A 119 -3.47 -3.57 -6.48
CA HIS A 119 -3.53 -5.02 -6.34
C HIS A 119 -4.16 -5.63 -7.60
N PHE A 120 -3.52 -6.66 -8.15
CA PHE A 120 -4.01 -7.35 -9.33
C PHE A 120 -5.05 -8.41 -8.97
N ALA A 121 -6.18 -8.40 -9.68
CA ALA A 121 -7.26 -9.36 -9.47
C ALA A 121 -6.95 -10.73 -10.10
N THR A 122 -6.22 -10.75 -11.23
CA THR A 122 -6.13 -11.92 -12.14
C THR A 122 -4.68 -12.27 -12.49
N ALA A 123 -3.70 -11.90 -11.64
CA ALA A 123 -2.29 -12.22 -11.90
C ALA A 123 -2.00 -13.74 -11.90
N ASP A 124 -2.85 -14.55 -11.29
CA ASP A 124 -2.82 -16.01 -11.23
C ASP A 124 -3.58 -16.69 -12.38
N SER A 125 -4.35 -15.93 -13.16
CA SER A 125 -5.12 -16.48 -14.31
C SER A 125 -4.21 -16.82 -15.48
N LEU A 126 -4.56 -17.88 -16.23
CA LEU A 126 -3.87 -18.21 -17.48
C LEU A 126 -4.10 -17.14 -18.55
N GLU A 127 -5.28 -16.53 -18.57
CA GLU A 127 -5.57 -15.39 -19.42
C GLU A 127 -5.01 -14.11 -18.82
N THR A 128 -4.25 -13.37 -19.62
CA THR A 128 -3.50 -12.20 -19.15
C THR A 128 -4.08 -10.85 -19.56
N LEU A 129 -5.19 -10.82 -20.31
CA LEU A 129 -5.76 -9.56 -20.82
C LEU A 129 -6.14 -8.60 -19.68
N ASP A 130 -6.88 -9.10 -18.69
CA ASP A 130 -7.26 -8.27 -17.55
C ASP A 130 -6.06 -7.77 -16.75
N PHE A 131 -5.05 -8.63 -16.58
CA PHE A 131 -3.79 -8.24 -15.95
C PHE A 131 -3.10 -7.11 -16.74
N GLN A 132 -3.03 -7.24 -18.08
CA GLN A 132 -2.43 -6.21 -18.95
C GLN A 132 -3.19 -4.87 -18.85
N ILE A 133 -4.50 -4.90 -18.78
CA ILE A 133 -5.32 -3.70 -18.59
C ILE A 133 -5.01 -3.07 -17.23
N GLN A 134 -4.98 -3.86 -16.16
CA GLN A 134 -4.72 -3.38 -14.80
C GLN A 134 -3.32 -2.77 -14.66
N ILE A 135 -2.28 -3.40 -15.21
CA ILE A 135 -0.92 -2.84 -15.17
C ILE A 135 -0.80 -1.56 -15.99
N ASN A 136 -1.45 -1.48 -17.17
CA ASN A 136 -1.45 -0.28 -17.99
C ASN A 136 -2.11 0.90 -17.25
N HIS A 137 -3.26 0.69 -16.62
CA HIS A 137 -3.93 1.72 -15.80
C HIS A 137 -3.05 2.17 -14.63
N PHE A 138 -2.34 1.25 -13.98
CA PHE A 138 -1.44 1.60 -12.88
C PHE A 138 -0.24 2.43 -13.37
N VAL A 139 0.38 2.03 -14.47
CA VAL A 139 1.49 2.78 -15.09
C VAL A 139 1.03 4.16 -15.56
N GLU A 140 -0.18 4.28 -16.13
CA GLU A 140 -0.78 5.56 -16.51
C GLU A 140 -0.94 6.48 -15.29
N ALA A 141 -1.47 5.94 -14.18
CA ALA A 141 -1.61 6.70 -12.94
C ALA A 141 -0.25 7.19 -12.41
N MET A 142 0.79 6.33 -12.39
CA MET A 142 2.13 6.73 -11.93
C MET A 142 2.74 7.81 -12.82
N ARG A 143 2.62 7.69 -14.13
CA ARG A 143 3.07 8.73 -15.06
C ARG A 143 2.36 10.06 -14.85
N ALA A 144 1.06 10.04 -14.58
CA ALA A 144 0.29 11.24 -14.29
C ALA A 144 0.73 11.91 -12.98
N VAL A 145 1.03 11.12 -11.94
CA VAL A 145 1.56 11.60 -10.66
C VAL A 145 2.93 12.28 -10.85
N GLU A 146 3.84 11.62 -11.55
CA GLU A 146 5.18 12.18 -11.87
C GLU A 146 5.08 13.44 -12.73
N ALA A 147 4.22 13.44 -13.75
CA ALA A 147 3.99 14.61 -14.61
C ALA A 147 3.40 15.81 -13.85
N ALA A 148 2.67 15.55 -12.77
CA ALA A 148 2.19 16.59 -11.84
C ALA A 148 3.28 17.08 -10.85
N GLY A 149 4.51 16.59 -10.96
CA GLY A 149 5.63 16.95 -10.10
C GLY A 149 5.55 16.33 -8.69
N ILE A 150 4.74 15.29 -8.50
CA ILE A 150 4.57 14.60 -7.23
C ILE A 150 5.49 13.36 -7.22
N ASN A 151 6.25 13.20 -6.13
CA ASN A 151 7.02 11.97 -5.91
C ASN A 151 6.08 10.86 -5.41
N PRO A 152 5.89 9.75 -6.15
CA PRO A 152 5.02 8.65 -5.73
C PRO A 152 5.56 7.84 -4.53
N GLY A 153 6.81 8.03 -4.12
CA GLY A 153 7.46 7.21 -3.11
C GLY A 153 7.71 5.78 -3.59
N ILE A 154 7.49 4.82 -2.71
CA ILE A 154 7.66 3.37 -3.00
C ILE A 154 6.51 2.89 -3.88
N VAL A 155 6.78 2.57 -5.13
CA VAL A 155 5.78 2.05 -6.08
C VAL A 155 5.73 0.54 -5.99
N HIS A 156 4.54 -0.04 -5.77
CA HIS A 156 4.39 -1.49 -5.67
C HIS A 156 3.02 -1.99 -6.13
N CYS A 157 3.00 -3.08 -6.88
CA CYS A 157 1.75 -3.65 -7.39
C CYS A 157 1.67 -5.17 -7.27
N ASP A 158 2.80 -5.86 -7.28
CA ASP A 158 2.86 -7.30 -7.41
C ASP A 158 2.47 -8.03 -6.13
N ASN A 159 1.51 -8.95 -6.26
CA ASN A 159 1.24 -10.02 -5.32
C ASN A 159 2.13 -11.23 -5.64
N SER A 160 1.99 -12.33 -4.91
CA SER A 160 2.81 -13.54 -5.13
C SER A 160 2.77 -14.03 -6.57
N ALA A 161 1.60 -14.04 -7.22
CA ALA A 161 1.46 -14.51 -8.60
C ALA A 161 2.17 -13.59 -9.60
N ALA A 162 1.95 -12.28 -9.47
CA ALA A 162 2.58 -11.30 -10.35
C ALA A 162 4.11 -11.31 -10.22
N THR A 163 4.63 -11.41 -9.00
CA THR A 163 6.07 -11.45 -8.73
C THR A 163 6.78 -12.57 -9.51
N TYR A 164 6.18 -13.77 -9.58
CA TYR A 164 6.78 -14.89 -10.30
C TYR A 164 6.53 -14.84 -11.81
N ARG A 165 5.35 -14.42 -12.23
CA ARG A 165 4.96 -14.48 -13.65
C ARG A 165 5.40 -13.26 -14.46
N PHE A 166 5.48 -12.11 -13.81
CA PHE A 166 5.68 -10.82 -14.49
C PHE A 166 6.80 -9.98 -13.85
N PRO A 167 8.06 -10.47 -13.81
CA PRO A 167 9.13 -9.81 -13.07
C PRO A 167 9.46 -8.38 -13.52
N LYS A 168 8.93 -7.95 -14.68
CA LYS A 168 9.07 -6.57 -15.17
C LYS A 168 8.15 -5.58 -14.47
N THR A 169 7.21 -6.05 -13.64
CA THR A 169 6.25 -5.23 -12.90
C THR A 169 6.60 -5.09 -11.41
N ASN A 170 7.75 -5.61 -10.97
CA ASN A 170 8.15 -5.62 -9.56
C ASN A 170 8.35 -4.22 -8.96
N PHE A 171 8.62 -3.19 -9.77
CA PHE A 171 8.88 -1.80 -9.31
C PHE A 171 9.85 -1.77 -8.11
N ASP A 172 9.49 -0.99 -7.06
CA ASP A 172 10.38 -0.81 -5.90
C ASP A 172 10.19 -1.89 -4.83
N MET A 173 8.99 -2.50 -4.75
CA MET A 173 8.66 -3.49 -3.73
C MET A 173 7.64 -4.50 -4.25
N VAL A 174 7.77 -5.75 -3.83
CA VAL A 174 6.78 -6.82 -4.06
C VAL A 174 6.12 -7.24 -2.75
N ARG A 175 4.90 -7.75 -2.83
CA ARG A 175 4.14 -8.19 -1.66
C ARG A 175 3.91 -9.71 -1.72
N LEU A 176 4.84 -10.44 -1.15
CA LEU A 176 4.75 -11.90 -1.05
C LEU A 176 3.74 -12.28 0.05
N GLY A 177 2.66 -12.94 -0.35
CA GLY A 177 1.67 -13.53 0.55
C GLY A 177 1.80 -15.05 0.54
N ILE A 178 0.94 -15.73 -0.21
CA ILE A 178 0.86 -17.21 -0.21
C ILE A 178 2.17 -17.89 -0.60
N ALA A 179 2.97 -17.28 -1.46
CA ALA A 179 4.29 -17.83 -1.84
C ALA A 179 5.25 -17.94 -0.66
N MET A 180 5.17 -17.02 0.30
CA MET A 180 5.99 -17.04 1.52
C MET A 180 5.70 -18.27 2.39
N TYR A 181 4.49 -18.82 2.29
CA TYR A 181 4.08 -20.05 2.99
C TYR A 181 4.31 -21.34 2.17
N GLY A 182 5.05 -21.26 1.06
CA GLY A 182 5.39 -22.39 0.23
C GLY A 182 4.32 -22.84 -0.77
N TYR A 183 3.25 -22.06 -0.93
CA TYR A 183 2.24 -22.34 -1.95
C TYR A 183 2.64 -21.74 -3.29
N GLN A 184 2.46 -22.50 -4.36
CA GLN A 184 2.63 -21.99 -5.72
C GLN A 184 1.45 -21.08 -6.07
N PRO A 185 1.69 -19.79 -6.36
CA PRO A 185 0.60 -18.81 -6.52
C PRO A 185 -0.08 -18.83 -7.88
N ALA A 186 0.51 -19.55 -8.85
CA ALA A 186 -0.03 -19.65 -10.20
C ALA A 186 0.43 -20.96 -10.85
N PRO A 187 -0.26 -21.48 -11.88
CA PRO A 187 0.15 -22.68 -12.62
C PRO A 187 1.45 -22.49 -13.38
#